data_e062d165d117551a05d085d52066dbd2
#
_entry.id   e062d165d117551a05d085d52066dbd2
#
_cell.length_a   1.000
_cell.length_b   1.000
_cell.length_c   1.000
_cell.angle_alpha   90.00
_cell.angle_beta   90.00
_cell.angle_gamma   90.00
#
_symmetry.space_group_name_H-M   'P 1'
#
loop_
_entity.id
_entity.type
_entity.pdbx_description
1 polymer ?
#
loop_
_entity_poly.entity_id
_entity_poly.type
_entity_poly.pdbx_seq_one_letter_code
_entity_poly.pdbx_strand_id
1 'polypeptide(L)'
;MIDKNQPSNRQLKVGQQIRFLISNFFIKEDFIFENFDSKNLTIVDVTLSPDLKNARIFVTTNSISENQLLIDKLNNKSKLIQKKIASNLNLKFAPKIKFFFDNSLQYSNKINSILENIK
;
A
#
# COMPACT_ATOMS: atom_id res chain seq x y z
N MET A 1 2.65 -8.40 28.40
CA MET A 1 2.77 -6.94 28.35
C MET A 1 2.63 -6.46 26.91
N ILE A 2 1.68 -5.57 26.66
CA ILE A 2 1.44 -5.10 25.30
C ILE A 2 2.46 -4.02 24.96
N ASP A 3 3.21 -4.25 23.88
CA ASP A 3 4.13 -3.25 23.35
C ASP A 3 3.31 -2.07 22.80
N LYS A 4 3.65 -0.85 23.24
CA LYS A 4 2.96 0.37 22.81
C LYS A 4 3.05 0.61 21.29
N ASN A 5 4.05 -0.01 20.62
CA ASN A 5 4.27 0.12 19.18
C ASN A 5 3.55 -0.94 18.36
N GLN A 6 2.93 -1.92 19.01
CA GLN A 6 2.18 -2.94 18.28
C GLN A 6 0.79 -2.41 17.91
N PRO A 7 0.35 -2.64 16.67
CA PRO A 7 -1.00 -2.25 16.28
C PRO A 7 -2.04 -3.08 17.04
N SER A 8 -3.18 -2.46 17.32
CA SER A 8 -4.32 -3.15 17.92
C SER A 8 -4.93 -4.13 16.92
N ASN A 9 -5.75 -5.08 17.43
CA ASN A 9 -6.49 -5.99 16.59
C ASN A 9 -7.41 -5.24 15.60
N ARG A 10 -7.98 -4.13 16.04
CA ARG A 10 -8.81 -3.30 15.18
C ARG A 10 -8.04 -2.67 14.05
N GLN A 11 -6.83 -2.16 14.34
CA GLN A 11 -5.94 -1.62 13.32
C GLN A 11 -5.58 -2.70 12.28
N LEU A 12 -5.27 -3.91 12.73
CA LEU A 12 -4.93 -5.02 11.85
C LEU A 12 -6.11 -5.45 10.99
N LYS A 13 -7.30 -5.54 11.57
CA LYS A 13 -8.52 -5.90 10.85
C LYS A 13 -8.85 -4.90 9.75
N VAL A 14 -8.85 -3.62 10.10
CA VAL A 14 -9.14 -2.55 9.13
C VAL A 14 -8.08 -2.53 8.04
N GLY A 15 -6.82 -2.72 8.40
CA GLY A 15 -5.73 -2.80 7.43
C GLY A 15 -5.93 -3.92 6.42
N GLN A 16 -6.33 -5.09 6.87
CA GLN A 16 -6.62 -6.23 6.00
C GLN A 16 -7.80 -5.96 5.07
N GLN A 17 -8.85 -5.32 5.59
CA GLN A 17 -10.00 -4.92 4.76
C GLN A 17 -9.60 -3.94 3.67
N ILE A 18 -8.83 -2.92 4.03
CA ILE A 18 -8.35 -1.92 3.07
C ILE A 18 -7.48 -2.58 2.01
N ARG A 19 -6.56 -3.45 2.43
CA ARG A 19 -5.70 -4.19 1.52
C ARG A 19 -6.51 -4.98 0.50
N PHE A 20 -7.52 -5.70 0.96
CA PHE A 20 -8.40 -6.48 0.10
C PHE A 20 -9.15 -5.59 -0.90
N LEU A 21 -9.75 -4.50 -0.42
CA LEU A 21 -10.54 -3.60 -1.25
C LEU A 21 -9.68 -2.92 -2.33
N ILE A 22 -8.52 -2.42 -1.95
CA ILE A 22 -7.62 -1.75 -2.91
C ILE A 22 -7.03 -2.74 -3.89
N SER A 23 -6.65 -3.94 -3.45
CA SER A 23 -6.14 -4.99 -4.33
C SER A 23 -7.18 -5.37 -5.39
N ASN A 24 -8.43 -5.55 -4.99
CA ASN A 24 -9.51 -5.82 -5.93
C ASN A 24 -9.74 -4.67 -6.89
N PHE A 25 -9.63 -3.46 -6.41
CA PHE A 25 -9.78 -2.25 -7.22
C PHE A 25 -8.74 -2.21 -8.32
N PHE A 26 -7.49 -2.55 -8.01
CA PHE A 26 -6.41 -2.60 -9.01
C PHE A 26 -6.63 -3.73 -10.03
N ILE A 27 -7.07 -4.90 -9.57
CA ILE A 27 -7.32 -6.05 -10.44
C ILE A 27 -8.44 -5.77 -11.44
N LYS A 28 -9.49 -5.09 -11.02
CA LYS A 28 -10.65 -4.79 -11.86
C LYS A 28 -10.43 -3.65 -12.86
N GLU A 29 -9.25 -3.06 -12.86
CA GLU A 29 -8.90 -1.97 -13.77
C GLU A 29 -9.78 -0.72 -13.62
N ASP A 30 -10.47 -0.58 -12.49
CA ASP A 30 -11.22 0.64 -12.20
C ASP A 30 -10.28 1.83 -12.02
N PHE A 31 -8.99 1.57 -12.02
CA PHE A 31 -7.96 2.52 -11.74
C PHE A 31 -6.93 2.51 -12.87
N ILE A 32 -7.26 3.23 -13.92
CA ILE A 32 -6.43 3.27 -15.12
C ILE A 32 -5.51 4.48 -15.03
N PHE A 33 -4.21 4.23 -15.07
CA PHE A 33 -3.21 5.27 -15.31
C PHE A 33 -2.80 5.21 -16.76
N GLU A 34 -2.65 6.36 -17.38
CA GLU A 34 -2.04 6.41 -18.70
C GLU A 34 -0.65 5.79 -18.64
N ASN A 35 -0.34 4.87 -19.53
CA ASN A 35 0.97 4.22 -19.66
C ASN A 35 1.37 3.40 -18.45
N PHE A 36 0.42 2.98 -17.61
CA PHE A 36 0.72 2.14 -16.46
C PHE A 36 -0.35 1.06 -16.27
N ASP A 37 0.10 -0.18 -16.14
CA ASP A 37 -0.76 -1.31 -15.83
C ASP A 37 -0.81 -1.53 -14.32
N SER A 38 -1.95 -1.24 -13.71
CA SER A 38 -2.14 -1.42 -12.27
C SER A 38 -2.02 -2.87 -11.81
N LYS A 39 -2.10 -3.83 -12.73
CA LYS A 39 -1.90 -5.25 -12.41
C LYS A 39 -0.45 -5.57 -12.00
N ASN A 40 0.50 -4.74 -12.41
CA ASN A 40 1.90 -4.89 -12.01
C ASN A 40 2.18 -4.34 -10.62
N LEU A 41 1.18 -3.73 -10.01
CA LEU A 41 1.30 -3.13 -8.69
C LEU A 41 0.87 -4.14 -7.63
N THR A 42 1.71 -4.31 -6.60
CA THR A 42 1.42 -5.21 -5.50
C THR A 42 1.39 -4.42 -4.20
N ILE A 43 0.35 -4.64 -3.39
CA ILE A 43 0.27 -4.08 -2.06
C ILE A 43 1.04 -5.00 -1.11
N VAL A 44 2.09 -4.46 -0.49
CA VAL A 44 2.94 -5.21 0.42
C VAL A 44 2.36 -5.19 1.84
N ASP A 45 1.88 -4.02 2.26
CA ASP A 45 1.37 -3.86 3.61
C ASP A 45 0.45 -2.64 3.68
N VAL A 46 -0.45 -2.67 4.67
CA VAL A 46 -1.31 -1.54 5.02
C VAL A 46 -1.26 -1.35 6.52
N THR A 47 -0.87 -0.16 6.96
CA THR A 47 -0.83 0.17 8.38
C THR A 47 -1.79 1.32 8.68
N LEU A 48 -2.46 1.25 9.82
CA LEU A 48 -3.39 2.27 10.28
C LEU A 48 -2.82 3.01 11.48
N SER A 49 -3.12 4.31 11.56
CA SER A 49 -2.90 5.04 12.81
C SER A 49 -3.82 4.48 13.91
N PRO A 50 -3.47 4.65 15.20
CA PRO A 50 -4.30 4.12 16.30
C PRO A 50 -5.73 4.63 16.29
N ASP A 51 -5.96 5.86 15.82
CA ASP A 51 -7.29 6.46 15.73
C ASP A 51 -8.04 6.06 14.43
N LEU A 52 -7.42 5.24 13.58
CA LEU A 52 -7.96 4.79 12.30
C LEU A 52 -8.23 5.91 11.29
N LYS A 53 -7.64 7.07 11.48
CA LYS A 53 -7.87 8.22 10.60
C LYS A 53 -6.91 8.26 9.41
N ASN A 54 -5.79 7.57 9.50
CA ASN A 54 -4.77 7.56 8.46
C ASN A 54 -4.35 6.14 8.13
N ALA A 55 -4.33 5.83 6.84
CA ALA A 55 -3.87 4.55 6.32
C ALA A 55 -2.64 4.77 5.45
N ARG A 56 -1.57 4.03 5.73
CA ARG A 56 -0.36 4.01 4.93
C ARG A 56 -0.35 2.73 4.11
N ILE A 57 -0.28 2.88 2.80
CA ILE A 57 -0.33 1.76 1.88
C ILE A 57 1.03 1.62 1.21
N PHE A 58 1.71 0.52 1.50
CA PHE A 58 3.02 0.22 0.95
C PHE A 58 2.87 -0.65 -0.27
N VAL A 59 3.40 -0.19 -1.38
CA VAL A 59 3.28 -0.86 -2.66
C VAL A 59 4.64 -1.13 -3.26
N THR A 60 4.70 -2.16 -4.11
CA THR A 60 5.87 -2.46 -4.91
C THR A 60 5.44 -2.75 -6.35
N THR A 61 6.38 -2.65 -7.27
CA THR A 61 6.12 -2.90 -8.68
C THR A 61 7.32 -3.60 -9.30
N ASN A 62 7.08 -4.27 -10.41
CA ASN A 62 8.15 -4.92 -11.19
C ASN A 62 9.02 -3.90 -11.92
N SER A 63 8.53 -2.69 -12.12
CA SER A 63 9.28 -1.62 -12.82
C SER A 63 9.87 -0.66 -11.79
N ILE A 64 11.17 -0.77 -11.56
CA ILE A 64 11.87 -0.02 -10.51
C ILE A 64 12.13 1.43 -10.92
N SER A 65 12.28 1.69 -12.22
CA SER A 65 12.77 2.98 -12.72
C SER A 65 11.77 4.15 -12.59
N GLU A 66 10.49 3.87 -12.34
CA GLU A 66 9.45 4.90 -12.30
C GLU A 66 8.70 4.95 -10.98
N ASN A 67 9.33 4.47 -9.89
CA ASN A 67 8.66 4.34 -8.60
C ASN A 67 8.11 5.65 -8.05
N GLN A 68 8.89 6.72 -8.13
CA GLN A 68 8.45 8.02 -7.59
C GLN A 68 7.28 8.58 -8.40
N LEU A 69 7.34 8.46 -9.72
CA LEU A 69 6.26 8.90 -10.59
C LEU A 69 4.98 8.12 -10.30
N LEU A 70 5.09 6.81 -10.11
CA LEU A 70 3.96 5.95 -9.77
C LEU A 70 3.34 6.36 -8.43
N ILE A 71 4.16 6.55 -7.40
CA ILE A 71 3.69 6.95 -6.08
C ILE A 71 2.98 8.30 -6.14
N ASP A 72 3.52 9.24 -6.89
CA ASP A 72 2.89 10.56 -7.06
C ASP A 72 1.52 10.43 -7.74
N LYS A 73 1.42 9.60 -8.77
CA LYS A 73 0.15 9.35 -9.46
C LYS A 73 -0.87 8.69 -8.53
N LEU A 74 -0.44 7.71 -7.73
CA LEU A 74 -1.32 7.05 -6.76
C LEU A 74 -1.83 8.04 -5.72
N ASN A 75 -0.95 8.88 -5.19
CA ASN A 75 -1.33 9.86 -4.18
C ASN A 75 -2.26 10.94 -4.75
N ASN A 76 -2.10 11.31 -6.01
CA ASN A 76 -3.01 12.24 -6.67
C ASN A 76 -4.44 11.67 -6.77
N LYS A 77 -4.58 10.35 -6.77
CA LYS A 77 -5.88 9.69 -6.84
C LYS A 77 -6.34 9.11 -5.50
N SER A 78 -5.64 9.42 -4.42
CA SER A 78 -5.94 8.86 -3.09
C SER A 78 -7.35 9.20 -2.61
N LYS A 79 -7.83 10.42 -2.89
CA LYS A 79 -9.19 10.81 -2.51
C LYS A 79 -10.25 10.02 -3.26
N LEU A 80 -10.03 9.73 -4.53
CA LEU A 80 -10.92 8.90 -5.33
C LEU A 80 -10.96 7.48 -4.80
N ILE A 81 -9.80 6.92 -4.50
CA ILE A 81 -9.70 5.56 -3.94
C ILE A 81 -10.39 5.51 -2.57
N GLN A 82 -10.14 6.48 -1.72
CA GLN A 82 -10.79 6.60 -0.41
C GLN A 82 -12.31 6.59 -0.56
N LYS A 83 -12.83 7.37 -1.47
CA LYS A 83 -14.26 7.46 -1.72
C LYS A 83 -14.83 6.13 -2.19
N LYS A 84 -14.11 5.43 -3.06
CA LYS A 84 -14.58 4.15 -3.61
C LYS A 84 -14.59 3.03 -2.59
N ILE A 85 -13.62 2.99 -1.69
CA ILE A 85 -13.58 1.95 -0.66
C ILE A 85 -14.43 2.28 0.57
N ALA A 86 -14.78 3.55 0.78
CA ALA A 86 -15.49 4.01 1.96
C ALA A 86 -16.83 3.29 2.16
N SER A 87 -17.55 3.06 1.07
CA SER A 87 -18.86 2.40 1.12
C SER A 87 -18.79 0.93 1.58
N ASN A 88 -17.60 0.33 1.49
CA ASN A 88 -17.38 -1.07 1.88
C ASN A 88 -16.67 -1.20 3.24
N LEU A 89 -16.41 -0.07 3.91
CA LEU A 89 -15.82 -0.05 5.24
C LEU A 89 -16.89 0.29 6.27
N ASN A 90 -16.98 -0.50 7.34
CA ASN A 90 -17.90 -0.24 8.45
C ASN A 90 -17.27 0.72 9.45
N LEU A 91 -16.84 1.87 8.98
CA LEU A 91 -16.24 2.91 9.80
C LEU A 91 -17.04 4.20 9.66
N LYS A 92 -17.08 4.96 10.75
CA LYS A 92 -17.74 6.26 10.75
C LYS A 92 -17.16 7.20 9.71
N PHE A 93 -15.82 7.15 9.55
CA PHE A 93 -15.10 7.92 8.55
C PHE A 93 -14.10 7.02 7.85
N ALA A 94 -13.97 7.17 6.54
CA ALA A 94 -12.92 6.47 5.80
C ALA A 94 -11.56 7.08 6.14
N PRO A 95 -10.53 6.25 6.40
CA PRO A 95 -9.18 6.77 6.65
C PRO A 95 -8.64 7.52 5.44
N LYS A 96 -7.82 8.53 5.68
CA LYS A 96 -7.06 9.17 4.62
C LYS A 96 -6.00 8.18 4.13
N ILE A 97 -5.87 8.05 2.84
CA ILE A 97 -4.97 7.08 2.21
C ILE A 97 -3.74 7.79 1.67
N LYS A 98 -2.57 7.25 1.99
CA LYS A 98 -1.31 7.71 1.42
C LYS A 98 -0.49 6.51 0.98
N PHE A 99 0.05 6.56 -0.22
CA PHE A 99 0.84 5.49 -0.80
C PHE A 99 2.32 5.76 -0.62
N PHE A 100 3.06 4.69 -0.30
CA PHE A 100 4.50 4.70 -0.15
C PHE A 100 5.07 3.54 -0.96
N PHE A 101 6.25 3.73 -1.51
CA PHE A 101 6.95 2.64 -2.15
C PHE A 101 7.69 1.82 -1.09
N ASP A 102 7.49 0.51 -1.14
CA ASP A 102 8.22 -0.42 -0.28
C ASP A 102 9.43 -0.94 -1.04
N ASN A 103 10.62 -0.55 -0.62
CA ASN A 103 11.86 -0.98 -1.22
C ASN A 103 12.56 -2.11 -0.45
N SER A 104 11.87 -2.72 0.52
CA SER A 104 12.48 -3.76 1.36
C SER A 104 12.95 -4.96 0.53
N LEU A 105 12.18 -5.35 -0.50
CA LEU A 105 12.57 -6.43 -1.39
C LEU A 105 13.84 -6.09 -2.19
N GLN A 106 13.94 -4.87 -2.69
CA GLN A 106 15.14 -4.41 -3.40
C GLN A 106 16.35 -4.40 -2.50
N TYR A 107 16.18 -3.94 -1.28
CA TYR A 107 17.25 -3.92 -0.29
C TYR A 107 17.73 -5.34 0.01
N SER A 108 16.83 -6.28 0.21
CA SER A 108 17.16 -7.68 0.44
C SER A 108 17.91 -8.30 -0.74
N ASN A 109 17.46 -8.03 -1.96
CA ASN A 109 18.11 -8.50 -3.18
C ASN A 109 19.52 -7.93 -3.31
N LYS A 110 19.71 -6.65 -2.99
CA LYS A 110 21.00 -6.00 -3.02
C LYS A 110 21.96 -6.61 -2.01
N ILE A 111 21.50 -6.88 -0.80
CA ILE A 111 22.30 -7.54 0.24
C ILE A 111 22.69 -8.95 -0.21
N ASN A 112 21.77 -9.71 -0.74
CA ASN A 112 22.05 -11.05 -1.23
C ASN A 112 23.10 -11.05 -2.35
N SER A 113 23.02 -10.10 -3.27
CA SER A 113 24.01 -9.93 -4.33
C SER A 113 25.40 -9.63 -3.77
N ILE A 114 25.49 -8.78 -2.77
CA ILE A 114 26.74 -8.45 -2.10
C ILE A 114 27.33 -9.69 -1.41
N LEU A 115 26.49 -10.46 -0.71
CA LEU A 115 26.93 -11.68 -0.04
C LEU A 115 27.40 -12.75 -1.02
N GLU A 116 26.75 -12.87 -2.17
CA GLU A 116 27.17 -13.80 -3.23
C GLU A 116 28.53 -13.42 -3.81
N ASN A 117 28.80 -12.13 -3.95
CA ASN A 117 30.05 -11.64 -4.50
C ASN A 117 31.24 -11.80 -3.54
N ILE A 118 30.99 -12.02 -2.26
CA ILE A 118 32.03 -12.19 -1.26
C ILE A 118 32.57 -13.64 -1.20
N LYS A 119 31.83 -14.56 -1.77
CA LYS A 119 32.29 -15.96 -1.87
C LYS A 119 33.50 -16.09 -2.80
#